data_23b85ffe9c07ec30ed3830ad634a09b0
#
_entry.id   23b85ffe9c07ec30ed3830ad634a09b0
#
_cell.length_a   1.000
_cell.length_b   1.000
_cell.length_c   1.000
_cell.angle_alpha   90.00
_cell.angle_beta   90.00
_cell.angle_gamma   90.00
#
_symmetry.space_group_name_H-M   'P 1'
#
loop_
_entity.id
_entity.type
_entity.pdbx_description
1 polymer ?
#
loop_
_entity_poly.entity_id
_entity_poly.type
_entity_poly.pdbx_seq_one_letter_code
_entity_poly.pdbx_strand_id
1 'polypeptide(L)'
;MNNLQTLLNQFVIDPESNYNNLSLAKYYHSIGQTASAVSYYLRTAERTEDQTLMYACLLAASDCFHSQGCRNDSVKGLLQSAIALLPKRPEGYFLLSRFYEREQNWHDSYLISSIGIVVSDFDCNPLPLVVDYPGNYGILFEKAVSSWHCGLCDESRDLLIDLKENYELDEIHAQAVDNNIKNIHPNYKSTKISINKERWRNSIAPTMEFTTSIDTQNGCVVDCVFCPQRTLQKSYKGERFMTLDNFKKAVDKLPQEVRVTFAGFTEPWLNRDCTDMVLYAHETGHPISIFTTGIGMSIKDIERIKHIPFAGNPNGCFTLHLPDQERKAKHPITKRYIELIEHVGKIQHEIHNFTTMCMGNVHEDVSHVFSNAPVYDMWSRAGNLVGEMIMKPELLERKEEWKMANHGEKQMTCGCLEKMYHNVMLPNGDVSLCCMDYGLKHILGNLYEQDYEEIIPENNQCFELCRLCENAVEP
;
A
#
# COMPACT_ATOMS: atom_id res chain seq x y z
N MET A 1 12.48 -51.46 19.18
CA MET A 1 11.90 -51.48 20.52
C MET A 1 12.81 -50.95 21.65
N ASN A 2 14.07 -50.66 21.37
CA ASN A 2 15.02 -50.27 22.44
C ASN A 2 15.13 -48.79 22.79
N ASN A 3 14.33 -47.94 22.18
CA ASN A 3 14.59 -46.50 22.34
C ASN A 3 13.86 -45.91 23.57
N LEU A 4 12.58 -46.23 23.80
CA LEU A 4 11.80 -45.68 24.92
C LEU A 4 12.37 -46.07 26.30
N GLN A 5 12.69 -47.36 26.51
CA GLN A 5 13.23 -47.81 27.77
C GLN A 5 14.55 -47.16 28.10
N THR A 6 15.40 -46.93 27.10
CA THR A 6 16.67 -46.22 27.27
C THR A 6 16.43 -44.77 27.67
N LEU A 7 15.52 -44.06 26.99
CA LEU A 7 15.17 -42.67 27.32
C LEU A 7 14.57 -42.55 28.73
N LEU A 8 13.69 -43.48 29.10
CA LEU A 8 13.10 -43.51 30.45
C LEU A 8 14.18 -43.76 31.53
N ASN A 9 15.12 -44.68 31.29
CA ASN A 9 16.23 -44.90 32.21
C ASN A 9 17.11 -43.65 32.38
N GLN A 10 17.42 -42.94 31.29
CA GLN A 10 18.15 -41.68 31.34
C GLN A 10 17.38 -40.60 32.12
N PHE A 11 16.09 -40.50 31.88
CA PHE A 11 15.22 -39.58 32.62
C PHE A 11 15.16 -39.90 34.12
N VAL A 12 15.12 -41.18 34.53
CA VAL A 12 15.11 -41.56 35.94
C VAL A 12 16.41 -41.17 36.62
N ILE A 13 17.54 -41.25 35.91
CA ILE A 13 18.88 -40.85 36.46
C ILE A 13 18.95 -39.34 36.67
N ASP A 14 18.45 -38.55 35.71
CA ASP A 14 18.45 -37.10 35.80
C ASP A 14 17.13 -36.53 35.18
N PRO A 15 16.08 -36.40 36.02
CA PRO A 15 14.79 -35.90 35.59
C PRO A 15 14.75 -34.38 35.35
N GLU A 16 15.74 -33.66 35.82
CA GLU A 16 15.85 -32.21 35.61
C GLU A 16 16.61 -31.86 34.33
N SER A 17 17.27 -32.81 33.69
CA SER A 17 17.95 -32.58 32.41
C SER A 17 16.98 -32.15 31.33
N ASN A 18 17.19 -30.95 30.74
CA ASN A 18 16.44 -30.49 29.59
C ASN A 18 16.63 -31.41 28.38
N TYR A 19 17.82 -32.00 28.20
CA TYR A 19 18.10 -32.94 27.12
C TYR A 19 17.29 -34.25 27.25
N ASN A 20 17.20 -34.83 28.46
CA ASN A 20 16.42 -36.06 28.70
C ASN A 20 14.94 -35.81 28.50
N ASN A 21 14.41 -34.68 29.00
CA ASN A 21 13.03 -34.26 28.80
C ASN A 21 12.71 -34.02 27.30
N LEU A 22 13.62 -33.31 26.59
CA LEU A 22 13.45 -33.08 25.16
C LEU A 22 13.44 -34.37 24.34
N SER A 23 14.29 -35.32 24.69
CA SER A 23 14.38 -36.61 23.99
C SER A 23 13.10 -37.43 24.16
N LEU A 24 12.51 -37.42 25.35
CA LEU A 24 11.21 -38.05 25.61
C LEU A 24 10.09 -37.32 24.92
N ALA A 25 10.08 -35.98 24.90
CA ALA A 25 9.10 -35.18 24.20
C ALA A 25 9.06 -35.53 22.70
N LYS A 26 10.20 -35.51 22.03
CA LYS A 26 10.36 -35.87 20.62
C LYS A 26 9.91 -37.32 20.36
N TYR A 27 10.29 -38.26 21.22
CA TYR A 27 9.87 -39.64 21.06
C TYR A 27 8.35 -39.79 21.16
N TYR A 28 7.72 -39.24 22.21
CA TYR A 28 6.28 -39.34 22.40
C TYR A 28 5.50 -38.61 21.30
N HIS A 29 6.01 -37.48 20.83
CA HIS A 29 5.42 -36.77 19.69
C HIS A 29 5.44 -37.64 18.41
N SER A 30 6.59 -38.26 18.12
CA SER A 30 6.76 -39.12 16.92
C SER A 30 5.86 -40.35 16.86
N ILE A 31 5.39 -40.81 18.02
CA ILE A 31 4.44 -41.95 18.11
C ILE A 31 2.98 -41.53 18.38
N GLY A 32 2.68 -40.23 18.27
CA GLY A 32 1.32 -39.67 18.44
C GLY A 32 0.85 -39.60 19.90
N GLN A 33 1.71 -39.81 20.88
CA GLN A 33 1.37 -39.72 22.31
C GLN A 33 1.45 -38.24 22.76
N THR A 34 0.57 -37.44 22.22
CA THR A 34 0.61 -35.96 22.33
C THR A 34 0.50 -35.46 23.77
N ALA A 35 -0.27 -36.09 24.63
CA ALA A 35 -0.39 -35.71 26.05
C ALA A 35 0.96 -35.86 26.80
N SER A 36 1.66 -36.97 26.58
CA SER A 36 3.01 -37.18 27.14
C SER A 36 4.01 -36.20 26.53
N ALA A 37 3.97 -36.00 25.21
CA ALA A 37 4.84 -35.08 24.52
C ALA A 37 4.72 -33.63 25.07
N VAL A 38 3.50 -33.12 25.25
CA VAL A 38 3.25 -31.80 25.88
C VAL A 38 3.93 -31.70 27.25
N SER A 39 3.73 -32.71 28.12
CA SER A 39 4.31 -32.69 29.45
C SER A 39 5.84 -32.52 29.41
N TYR A 40 6.50 -33.27 28.54
CA TYR A 40 7.95 -33.22 28.42
C TYR A 40 8.46 -31.96 27.65
N TYR A 41 7.72 -31.45 26.67
CA TYR A 41 8.07 -30.17 26.04
C TYR A 41 8.00 -29.02 27.06
N LEU A 42 6.94 -28.93 27.86
CA LEU A 42 6.81 -27.90 28.88
C LEU A 42 7.89 -28.04 29.96
N ARG A 43 8.22 -29.24 30.40
CA ARG A 43 9.34 -29.48 31.34
C ARG A 43 10.68 -29.04 30.74
N THR A 44 10.91 -29.27 29.45
CA THR A 44 12.12 -28.80 28.76
C THR A 44 12.15 -27.27 28.73
N ALA A 45 11.04 -26.63 28.36
CA ALA A 45 10.93 -25.17 28.32
C ALA A 45 11.19 -24.52 29.68
N GLU A 46 10.71 -25.11 30.78
CA GLU A 46 10.89 -24.61 32.13
C GLU A 46 12.34 -24.76 32.66
N ARG A 47 13.11 -25.70 32.11
CA ARG A 47 14.45 -26.07 32.59
C ARG A 47 15.61 -25.59 31.75
N THR A 48 15.31 -25.07 30.56
CA THR A 48 16.35 -24.54 29.67
C THR A 48 16.55 -23.04 29.88
N GLU A 49 17.82 -22.61 29.84
CA GLU A 49 18.17 -21.18 29.74
C GLU A 49 18.19 -20.68 28.29
N ASP A 50 18.17 -21.59 27.31
CA ASP A 50 18.15 -21.26 25.91
C ASP A 50 16.73 -20.84 25.49
N GLN A 51 16.55 -19.53 25.30
CA GLN A 51 15.27 -18.95 24.89
C GLN A 51 14.76 -19.49 23.53
N THR A 52 15.68 -19.84 22.62
CA THR A 52 15.30 -20.41 21.30
C THR A 52 14.75 -21.82 21.46
N LEU A 53 15.35 -22.63 22.35
CA LEU A 53 14.84 -23.96 22.68
C LEU A 53 13.50 -23.87 23.42
N MET A 54 13.40 -22.94 24.40
CA MET A 54 12.14 -22.67 25.11
C MET A 54 11.01 -22.33 24.12
N TYR A 55 11.27 -21.39 23.23
CA TYR A 55 10.34 -20.99 22.17
C TYR A 55 9.90 -22.17 21.30
N ALA A 56 10.85 -22.95 20.79
CA ALA A 56 10.56 -24.11 19.96
C ALA A 56 9.73 -25.19 20.71
N CYS A 57 9.99 -25.38 22.01
CA CYS A 57 9.19 -26.30 22.84
C CYS A 57 7.74 -25.80 23.02
N LEU A 58 7.51 -24.50 23.17
CA LEU A 58 6.17 -23.92 23.25
C LEU A 58 5.39 -24.14 21.94
N LEU A 59 6.03 -23.93 20.79
CA LEU A 59 5.44 -24.19 19.48
C LEU A 59 5.11 -25.70 19.31
N ALA A 60 6.03 -26.60 19.66
CA ALA A 60 5.81 -28.04 19.57
C ALA A 60 4.70 -28.52 20.51
N ALA A 61 4.60 -27.96 21.71
CA ALA A 61 3.51 -28.25 22.64
C ALA A 61 2.16 -27.75 22.11
N SER A 62 2.12 -26.58 21.45
CA SER A 62 0.90 -26.08 20.81
C SER A 62 0.41 -26.99 19.69
N ASP A 63 1.33 -27.53 18.88
CA ASP A 63 1.02 -28.50 17.83
C ASP A 63 0.43 -29.81 18.40
N CYS A 64 1.01 -30.32 19.49
CA CYS A 64 0.46 -31.45 20.20
C CYS A 64 -0.95 -31.21 20.74
N PHE A 65 -1.26 -30.02 21.27
CA PHE A 65 -2.61 -29.68 21.71
C PHE A 65 -3.57 -29.50 20.53
N HIS A 66 -3.09 -28.92 19.44
CA HIS A 66 -3.89 -28.82 18.21
C HIS A 66 -4.31 -30.21 17.71
N SER A 67 -3.39 -31.15 17.69
CA SER A 67 -3.66 -32.56 17.28
C SER A 67 -4.67 -33.26 18.17
N GLN A 68 -4.92 -32.81 19.41
CA GLN A 68 -5.93 -33.34 20.30
C GLN A 68 -7.37 -32.87 19.97
N GLY A 69 -7.51 -31.79 19.23
CA GLY A 69 -8.79 -31.34 18.63
C GLY A 69 -9.72 -30.55 19.54
N CYS A 70 -9.50 -30.41 20.84
CA CYS A 70 -10.40 -29.72 21.77
C CYS A 70 -9.68 -28.83 22.79
N ARG A 71 -8.53 -28.27 22.42
CA ARG A 71 -7.64 -27.52 23.31
C ARG A 71 -7.30 -26.12 22.77
N ASN A 72 -8.26 -25.47 22.10
CA ASN A 72 -8.05 -24.19 21.40
C ASN A 72 -7.45 -23.10 22.29
N ASP A 73 -7.93 -22.95 23.54
CA ASP A 73 -7.35 -21.98 24.48
C ASP A 73 -5.90 -22.31 24.86
N SER A 74 -5.56 -23.61 24.98
CA SER A 74 -4.19 -24.03 25.26
C SER A 74 -3.27 -23.76 24.07
N VAL A 75 -3.71 -24.06 22.85
CA VAL A 75 -2.99 -23.75 21.61
C VAL A 75 -2.70 -22.24 21.52
N LYS A 76 -3.74 -21.42 21.63
CA LYS A 76 -3.66 -19.96 21.58
C LYS A 76 -2.70 -19.41 22.65
N GLY A 77 -2.86 -19.87 23.90
CA GLY A 77 -2.03 -19.40 25.02
C GLY A 77 -0.56 -19.71 24.84
N LEU A 78 -0.20 -20.91 24.33
CA LEU A 78 1.19 -21.29 24.07
C LEU A 78 1.80 -20.49 22.91
N LEU A 79 1.05 -20.28 21.82
CA LEU A 79 1.53 -19.47 20.69
C LEU A 79 1.73 -18.01 21.10
N GLN A 80 0.83 -17.44 21.89
CA GLN A 80 0.99 -16.10 22.44
C GLN A 80 2.19 -15.99 23.38
N SER A 81 2.41 -17.02 24.22
CA SER A 81 3.59 -17.07 25.11
C SER A 81 4.89 -17.18 24.31
N ALA A 82 4.90 -17.94 23.23
CA ALA A 82 6.05 -18.04 22.34
C ALA A 82 6.36 -16.68 21.69
N ILE A 83 5.34 -15.99 21.13
CA ILE A 83 5.50 -14.66 20.55
C ILE A 83 6.02 -13.66 21.59
N ALA A 84 5.49 -13.68 22.80
CA ALA A 84 5.94 -12.79 23.88
C ALA A 84 7.40 -13.06 24.30
N LEU A 85 7.85 -14.31 24.23
CA LEU A 85 9.21 -14.70 24.55
C LEU A 85 10.22 -14.21 23.49
N LEU A 86 9.94 -14.44 22.21
CA LEU A 86 10.78 -14.05 21.08
C LEU A 86 9.98 -13.31 20.00
N PRO A 87 9.64 -12.03 20.21
CA PRO A 87 8.70 -11.30 19.36
C PRO A 87 9.22 -11.01 17.94
N LYS A 88 10.51 -11.21 17.68
CA LYS A 88 11.10 -11.05 16.35
C LYS A 88 11.10 -12.32 15.51
N ARG A 89 10.61 -13.43 16.03
CA ARG A 89 10.56 -14.69 15.28
C ARG A 89 9.22 -14.87 14.54
N PRO A 90 9.26 -15.25 13.24
CA PRO A 90 8.06 -15.31 12.40
C PRO A 90 7.14 -16.52 12.69
N GLU A 91 7.70 -17.66 13.16
CA GLU A 91 6.97 -18.92 13.25
C GLU A 91 5.74 -18.84 14.18
N GLY A 92 5.85 -18.12 15.30
CA GLY A 92 4.75 -17.94 16.24
C GLY A 92 3.59 -17.15 15.66
N TYR A 93 3.88 -16.09 14.90
CA TYR A 93 2.87 -15.29 14.21
C TYR A 93 2.18 -16.09 13.10
N PHE A 94 2.95 -16.82 12.30
CA PHE A 94 2.39 -17.68 11.28
C PHE A 94 1.42 -18.73 11.89
N LEU A 95 1.88 -19.47 12.90
CA LEU A 95 1.07 -20.52 13.51
C LEU A 95 -0.18 -19.96 14.20
N LEU A 96 -0.10 -18.79 14.85
CA LEU A 96 -1.24 -18.14 15.48
C LEU A 96 -2.22 -17.57 14.45
N SER A 97 -1.73 -16.98 13.36
CA SER A 97 -2.55 -16.51 12.25
C SER A 97 -3.32 -17.67 11.60
N ARG A 98 -2.62 -18.78 11.30
CA ARG A 98 -3.21 -20.00 10.75
C ARG A 98 -4.19 -20.68 11.72
N PHE A 99 -3.96 -20.58 13.02
CA PHE A 99 -4.91 -21.03 14.03
C PHE A 99 -6.22 -20.23 13.94
N TYR A 100 -6.14 -18.90 13.87
CA TYR A 100 -7.32 -18.05 13.72
C TYR A 100 -8.03 -18.24 12.37
N GLU A 101 -7.30 -18.48 11.28
CA GLU A 101 -7.85 -18.82 9.97
C GLU A 101 -8.75 -20.09 10.06
N ARG A 102 -8.25 -21.15 10.70
CA ARG A 102 -8.99 -22.41 10.90
C ARG A 102 -10.25 -22.23 11.76
N GLU A 103 -10.20 -21.33 12.72
CA GLU A 103 -11.36 -20.93 13.54
C GLU A 103 -12.30 -19.96 12.82
N GLN A 104 -11.99 -19.58 11.56
CA GLN A 104 -12.70 -18.57 10.76
C GLN A 104 -12.74 -17.19 11.42
N ASN A 105 -11.81 -16.92 12.33
CA ASN A 105 -11.60 -15.61 12.93
C ASN A 105 -10.66 -14.79 12.07
N TRP A 106 -11.19 -14.34 10.93
CA TRP A 106 -10.44 -13.67 9.87
C TRP A 106 -9.78 -12.37 10.34
N HIS A 107 -10.45 -11.64 11.22
CA HIS A 107 -9.94 -10.37 11.71
C HIS A 107 -8.68 -10.54 12.55
N ASP A 108 -8.68 -11.49 13.50
CA ASP A 108 -7.49 -11.78 14.32
C ASP A 108 -6.38 -12.42 13.47
N SER A 109 -6.72 -13.27 12.49
CA SER A 109 -5.75 -13.81 11.54
C SER A 109 -5.04 -12.69 10.76
N TYR A 110 -5.80 -11.74 10.21
CA TYR A 110 -5.27 -10.58 9.50
C TYR A 110 -4.40 -9.70 10.41
N LEU A 111 -4.84 -9.43 11.63
CA LEU A 111 -4.10 -8.61 12.59
C LEU A 111 -2.76 -9.24 12.96
N ILE A 112 -2.77 -10.52 13.32
CA ILE A 112 -1.56 -11.25 13.74
C ILE A 112 -0.56 -11.40 12.61
N SER A 113 -1.01 -11.75 11.40
CA SER A 113 -0.13 -11.84 10.23
C SER A 113 0.47 -10.48 9.87
N SER A 114 -0.33 -9.41 9.94
CA SER A 114 0.14 -8.04 9.66
C SER A 114 1.20 -7.58 10.68
N ILE A 115 1.00 -7.85 11.97
CA ILE A 115 2.01 -7.55 13.01
C ILE A 115 3.27 -8.36 12.74
N GLY A 116 3.12 -9.67 12.50
CA GLY A 116 4.24 -10.56 12.27
C GLY A 116 5.12 -10.15 11.08
N ILE A 117 4.53 -9.70 9.98
CA ILE A 117 5.26 -9.21 8.82
C ILE A 117 6.12 -7.98 9.16
N VAL A 118 5.62 -7.09 10.01
CA VAL A 118 6.31 -5.85 10.37
C VAL A 118 7.43 -6.05 11.38
N VAL A 119 7.22 -6.95 12.37
CA VAL A 119 8.14 -7.07 13.51
C VAL A 119 9.15 -8.20 13.39
N SER A 120 8.90 -9.18 12.50
CA SER A 120 9.74 -10.39 12.41
C SER A 120 11.06 -10.13 11.67
N ASP A 121 12.09 -10.80 12.16
CA ASP A 121 13.36 -10.99 11.48
C ASP A 121 13.31 -12.32 10.71
N PHE A 122 13.20 -12.23 9.40
CA PHE A 122 13.10 -13.40 8.52
C PHE A 122 14.46 -14.08 8.25
N ASP A 123 15.56 -13.47 8.65
CA ASP A 123 16.91 -14.00 8.49
C ASP A 123 17.41 -14.72 9.78
N CYS A 124 16.51 -15.00 10.72
CA CYS A 124 16.89 -15.66 11.96
C CYS A 124 17.29 -17.14 11.75
N ASN A 125 18.20 -17.62 12.61
CA ASN A 125 18.69 -18.99 12.56
C ASN A 125 17.55 -20.02 12.71
N PRO A 126 17.64 -21.20 12.06
CA PRO A 126 16.66 -22.27 12.20
C PRO A 126 16.42 -22.67 13.66
N LEU A 127 15.20 -23.09 13.97
CA LEU A 127 14.85 -23.60 15.29
C LEU A 127 15.48 -24.97 15.56
N PRO A 128 15.77 -25.30 16.85
CA PRO A 128 16.29 -26.61 17.23
C PRO A 128 15.25 -27.75 17.12
N LEU A 129 14.01 -27.42 16.85
CA LEU A 129 12.91 -28.35 16.56
C LEU A 129 12.30 -28.05 15.21
N VAL A 130 11.84 -29.08 14.53
CA VAL A 130 11.03 -28.92 13.31
C VAL A 130 9.65 -28.39 13.69
N VAL A 131 9.25 -27.31 13.07
CA VAL A 131 7.95 -26.64 13.23
C VAL A 131 7.29 -26.58 11.88
N ASP A 132 5.98 -26.64 11.84
CA ASP A 132 5.18 -26.51 10.61
C ASP A 132 5.15 -25.04 10.17
N TYR A 133 6.31 -24.57 9.68
CA TYR A 133 6.49 -23.23 9.15
C TYR A 133 7.14 -23.31 7.77
N PRO A 134 6.44 -22.91 6.71
CA PRO A 134 6.89 -23.11 5.34
C PRO A 134 7.96 -22.10 4.89
N GLY A 135 8.29 -21.11 5.72
CA GLY A 135 9.19 -20.02 5.40
C GLY A 135 8.47 -18.67 5.31
N ASN A 136 9.20 -17.66 4.83
CA ASN A 136 8.75 -16.26 4.86
C ASN A 136 7.42 -16.03 4.13
N TYR A 137 7.15 -16.78 3.07
CA TYR A 137 5.91 -16.65 2.31
C TYR A 137 4.67 -17.14 3.08
N GLY A 138 4.83 -18.01 4.09
CA GLY A 138 3.70 -18.55 4.84
C GLY A 138 2.87 -17.47 5.51
N ILE A 139 3.51 -16.54 6.22
CA ILE A 139 2.80 -15.46 6.90
C ILE A 139 2.15 -14.47 5.93
N LEU A 140 2.75 -14.25 4.75
CA LEU A 140 2.17 -13.45 3.68
C LEU A 140 0.93 -14.12 3.10
N PHE A 141 0.97 -15.45 2.95
CA PHE A 141 -0.17 -16.24 2.50
C PHE A 141 -1.35 -16.15 3.47
N GLU A 142 -1.11 -16.32 4.78
CA GLU A 142 -2.15 -16.15 5.80
C GLU A 142 -2.77 -14.75 5.76
N LYS A 143 -1.94 -13.71 5.58
CA LYS A 143 -2.43 -12.34 5.41
C LYS A 143 -3.26 -12.19 4.14
N ALA A 144 -2.83 -12.75 3.03
CA ALA A 144 -3.55 -12.66 1.77
C ALA A 144 -4.96 -13.27 1.86
N VAL A 145 -5.06 -14.46 2.47
CA VAL A 145 -6.34 -15.15 2.68
C VAL A 145 -7.25 -14.38 3.64
N SER A 146 -6.71 -13.96 4.78
CA SER A 146 -7.50 -13.23 5.78
C SER A 146 -7.92 -11.84 5.31
N SER A 147 -7.10 -11.14 4.51
CA SER A 147 -7.45 -9.86 3.86
C SER A 147 -8.72 -9.99 3.03
N TRP A 148 -8.83 -11.04 2.21
CA TRP A 148 -10.03 -11.29 1.41
C TRP A 148 -11.29 -11.36 2.27
N HIS A 149 -11.25 -12.17 3.33
CA HIS A 149 -12.39 -12.34 4.24
C HIS A 149 -12.72 -11.10 5.08
N CYS A 150 -11.73 -10.21 5.27
CA CYS A 150 -11.92 -8.90 5.90
C CYS A 150 -12.43 -7.82 4.91
N GLY A 151 -12.66 -8.16 3.64
CA GLY A 151 -13.12 -7.22 2.61
C GLY A 151 -12.00 -6.37 2.00
N LEU A 152 -10.73 -6.64 2.32
CA LEU A 152 -9.55 -5.98 1.78
C LEU A 152 -9.10 -6.68 0.49
N CYS A 153 -10.00 -6.68 -0.51
CA CYS A 153 -9.84 -7.50 -1.71
C CYS A 153 -8.60 -7.15 -2.55
N ASP A 154 -8.23 -5.88 -2.62
CA ASP A 154 -7.04 -5.46 -3.37
C ASP A 154 -5.75 -5.88 -2.68
N GLU A 155 -5.67 -5.75 -1.35
CA GLU A 155 -4.53 -6.22 -0.59
C GLU A 155 -4.37 -7.75 -0.73
N SER A 156 -5.48 -8.50 -0.67
CA SER A 156 -5.48 -9.95 -0.92
C SER A 156 -4.92 -10.29 -2.29
N ARG A 157 -5.43 -9.61 -3.33
CA ARG A 157 -4.99 -9.81 -4.72
C ARG A 157 -3.50 -9.54 -4.86
N ASP A 158 -3.05 -8.39 -4.39
CA ASP A 158 -1.67 -7.95 -4.57
C ASP A 158 -0.69 -8.88 -3.84
N LEU A 159 -1.05 -9.34 -2.64
CA LEU A 159 -0.28 -10.34 -1.90
C LEU A 159 -0.26 -11.71 -2.61
N LEU A 160 -1.38 -12.18 -3.17
CA LEU A 160 -1.42 -13.45 -3.90
C LEU A 160 -0.58 -13.40 -5.18
N ILE A 161 -0.61 -12.27 -5.88
CA ILE A 161 0.22 -12.04 -7.08
C ILE A 161 1.71 -12.00 -6.70
N ASP A 162 2.05 -11.26 -5.66
CA ASP A 162 3.42 -11.18 -5.14
C ASP A 162 3.96 -12.57 -4.75
N LEU A 163 3.16 -13.35 -4.03
CA LEU A 163 3.48 -14.74 -3.67
C LEU A 163 3.76 -15.59 -4.90
N LYS A 164 2.93 -15.48 -5.94
CA LYS A 164 3.09 -16.25 -7.17
C LYS A 164 4.34 -15.89 -7.96
N GLU A 165 4.66 -14.60 -8.01
CA GLU A 165 5.68 -14.08 -8.92
C GLU A 165 7.07 -14.02 -8.27
N ASN A 166 7.15 -13.80 -6.95
CA ASN A 166 8.40 -13.47 -6.26
C ASN A 166 8.87 -14.50 -5.23
N TYR A 167 8.09 -15.55 -4.95
CA TYR A 167 8.45 -16.57 -3.96
C TYR A 167 8.53 -17.97 -4.56
N GLU A 168 9.49 -18.75 -4.10
CA GLU A 168 9.53 -20.19 -4.34
C GLU A 168 8.60 -20.87 -3.33
N LEU A 169 7.38 -21.15 -3.77
CA LEU A 169 6.35 -21.78 -2.96
C LEU A 169 6.49 -23.30 -3.01
N ASP A 170 6.14 -23.98 -1.92
CA ASP A 170 5.90 -25.41 -1.99
C ASP A 170 4.65 -25.74 -2.85
N GLU A 171 4.50 -27.00 -3.24
CA GLU A 171 3.43 -27.42 -4.15
C GLU A 171 2.03 -27.10 -3.63
N ILE A 172 1.82 -27.23 -2.31
CA ILE A 172 0.51 -26.97 -1.66
C ILE A 172 0.16 -25.49 -1.72
N HIS A 173 1.11 -24.61 -1.33
CA HIS A 173 0.89 -23.17 -1.35
C HIS A 173 0.82 -22.63 -2.79
N ALA A 174 1.62 -23.14 -3.72
CA ALA A 174 1.56 -22.75 -5.12
C ALA A 174 0.15 -23.07 -5.71
N GLN A 175 -0.38 -24.24 -5.44
CA GLN A 175 -1.72 -24.63 -5.88
C GLN A 175 -2.81 -23.77 -5.20
N ALA A 176 -2.67 -23.48 -3.90
CA ALA A 176 -3.61 -22.66 -3.16
C ALA A 176 -3.62 -21.22 -3.69
N VAL A 177 -2.46 -20.63 -3.95
CA VAL A 177 -2.31 -19.28 -4.55
C VAL A 177 -2.98 -19.25 -5.93
N ASP A 178 -2.69 -20.22 -6.80
CA ASP A 178 -3.29 -20.31 -8.14
C ASP A 178 -4.82 -20.43 -8.09
N ASN A 179 -5.34 -21.26 -7.18
CA ASN A 179 -6.77 -21.41 -6.99
C ASN A 179 -7.42 -20.14 -6.47
N ASN A 180 -6.80 -19.47 -5.51
CA ASN A 180 -7.31 -18.21 -4.97
C ASN A 180 -7.31 -17.12 -6.04
N ILE A 181 -6.22 -16.93 -6.79
CA ILE A 181 -6.18 -15.98 -7.91
C ILE A 181 -7.30 -16.28 -8.92
N LYS A 182 -7.45 -17.54 -9.33
CA LYS A 182 -8.46 -17.94 -10.31
C LYS A 182 -9.90 -17.69 -9.84
N ASN A 183 -10.19 -17.94 -8.56
CA ASN A 183 -11.55 -17.87 -8.04
C ASN A 183 -11.92 -16.46 -7.57
N ILE A 184 -10.97 -15.72 -7.03
CA ILE A 184 -11.18 -14.40 -6.45
C ILE A 184 -10.89 -13.30 -7.49
N HIS A 185 -9.91 -13.54 -8.38
CA HIS A 185 -9.44 -12.58 -9.37
C HIS A 185 -9.41 -13.19 -10.78
N PRO A 186 -10.56 -13.60 -11.34
CA PRO A 186 -10.63 -14.38 -12.59
C PRO A 186 -10.09 -13.65 -13.84
N ASN A 187 -9.95 -12.34 -13.78
CA ASN A 187 -9.41 -11.53 -14.88
C ASN A 187 -7.88 -11.33 -14.82
N TYR A 188 -7.22 -11.90 -13.82
CA TYR A 188 -5.76 -11.85 -13.75
C TYR A 188 -5.14 -12.60 -14.93
N LYS A 189 -4.40 -11.90 -15.75
CA LYS A 189 -3.52 -12.47 -16.76
C LYS A 189 -2.09 -12.27 -16.28
N SER A 190 -1.39 -13.35 -15.98
CA SER A 190 0.05 -13.30 -15.65
C SER A 190 0.80 -12.61 -16.78
N THR A 191 1.21 -11.41 -16.58
CA THR A 191 2.17 -10.73 -17.43
C THR A 191 3.55 -11.01 -16.86
N LYS A 192 4.23 -12.02 -17.39
CA LYS A 192 5.68 -12.17 -17.17
C LYS A 192 6.39 -11.02 -17.88
N ILE A 193 6.26 -9.83 -17.37
CA ILE A 193 7.17 -8.74 -17.68
C ILE A 193 8.24 -8.81 -16.60
N SER A 194 9.49 -8.88 -17.00
CA SER A 194 10.65 -8.85 -16.11
C SER A 194 10.70 -7.46 -15.44
N ILE A 195 9.89 -7.26 -14.41
CA ILE A 195 9.94 -6.05 -13.59
C ILE A 195 11.27 -6.11 -12.85
N ASN A 196 12.04 -5.04 -12.97
CA ASN A 196 13.28 -4.90 -12.22
C ASN A 196 12.94 -5.00 -10.72
N LYS A 197 13.34 -6.11 -10.09
CA LYS A 197 13.00 -6.47 -8.69
C LYS A 197 13.37 -5.40 -7.66
N GLU A 198 14.31 -4.50 -7.98
CA GLU A 198 14.68 -3.36 -7.14
C GLU A 198 13.61 -2.25 -7.12
N ARG A 199 12.82 -2.09 -8.18
CA ARG A 199 11.73 -1.12 -8.24
C ARG A 199 10.59 -1.45 -7.26
N TRP A 200 10.25 -2.73 -7.09
CA TRP A 200 9.15 -3.18 -6.21
C TRP A 200 9.51 -3.16 -4.72
N ARG A 201 10.77 -3.38 -4.38
CA ARG A 201 11.23 -3.30 -2.97
C ARG A 201 11.09 -1.91 -2.37
N ASN A 202 10.97 -0.89 -3.18
CA ASN A 202 10.80 0.51 -2.75
C ASN A 202 9.34 1.02 -2.83
N SER A 203 8.35 0.15 -2.88
CA SER A 203 6.92 0.33 -2.55
C SER A 203 6.09 1.38 -3.28
N ILE A 204 6.47 1.87 -4.46
CA ILE A 204 5.61 2.82 -5.18
C ILE A 204 5.47 2.43 -6.64
N ALA A 205 4.26 1.97 -6.99
CA ALA A 205 3.92 1.70 -8.39
C ALA A 205 4.13 2.97 -9.24
N PRO A 206 4.77 2.85 -10.40
CA PRO A 206 4.92 3.98 -11.31
C PRO A 206 3.54 4.58 -11.60
N THR A 207 3.48 5.89 -11.59
CA THR A 207 2.22 6.62 -11.75
C THR A 207 2.36 7.64 -12.87
N MET A 208 1.40 7.65 -13.79
CA MET A 208 1.21 8.71 -14.75
C MET A 208 -0.03 9.53 -14.37
N GLU A 209 0.18 10.76 -13.91
CA GLU A 209 -0.91 11.71 -13.71
C GLU A 209 -1.30 12.34 -15.05
N PHE A 210 -2.59 12.34 -15.34
CA PHE A 210 -3.09 12.98 -16.53
C PHE A 210 -3.72 14.33 -16.18
N THR A 211 -3.07 15.41 -16.64
CA THR A 211 -3.65 16.74 -16.68
C THR A 211 -4.51 16.85 -17.96
N THR A 212 -5.81 16.67 -17.82
CA THR A 212 -6.72 16.54 -18.97
C THR A 212 -7.02 17.85 -19.66
N SER A 213 -6.78 18.98 -18.99
CA SER A 213 -7.02 20.33 -19.55
C SER A 213 -6.10 21.37 -18.89
N ILE A 214 -5.64 22.37 -19.66
CA ILE A 214 -4.93 23.54 -19.16
C ILE A 214 -5.47 24.79 -19.88
N ASP A 215 -6.14 25.67 -19.15
CA ASP A 215 -6.58 26.96 -19.67
C ASP A 215 -5.48 28.02 -19.40
N THR A 216 -4.75 28.35 -20.45
CA THR A 216 -3.64 29.30 -20.36
C THR A 216 -4.08 30.75 -20.16
N GLN A 217 -5.36 31.07 -20.39
CA GLN A 217 -5.91 32.41 -20.22
C GLN A 217 -6.54 32.61 -18.84
N ASN A 218 -7.36 31.65 -18.39
CA ASN A 218 -8.15 31.79 -17.16
C ASN A 218 -7.63 30.92 -16.01
N GLY A 219 -6.80 29.91 -16.30
CA GLY A 219 -6.36 28.92 -15.31
C GLY A 219 -7.44 27.94 -14.89
N CYS A 220 -7.20 27.26 -13.77
CA CYS A 220 -8.21 26.37 -13.19
C CYS A 220 -9.32 27.19 -12.52
N VAL A 221 -10.59 26.85 -12.77
CA VAL A 221 -11.76 27.55 -12.21
C VAL A 221 -11.87 27.45 -10.70
N VAL A 222 -11.16 26.50 -10.07
CA VAL A 222 -11.11 26.35 -8.61
C VAL A 222 -10.24 27.43 -7.96
N ASP A 223 -9.25 27.96 -8.67
CA ASP A 223 -8.36 29.06 -8.26
C ASP A 223 -7.90 28.95 -6.79
N CYS A 224 -7.37 27.77 -6.42
CA CYS A 224 -6.91 27.51 -5.05
C CYS A 224 -5.74 28.42 -4.71
N VAL A 225 -5.73 29.03 -3.52
CA VAL A 225 -4.68 29.98 -3.07
C VAL A 225 -3.31 29.32 -2.93
N PHE A 226 -3.25 28.00 -2.77
CA PHE A 226 -2.05 27.19 -2.63
C PHE A 226 -1.54 26.62 -3.97
N CYS A 227 -2.25 26.87 -5.08
CA CYS A 227 -1.90 26.29 -6.38
C CYS A 227 -1.18 27.32 -7.26
N PRO A 228 0.04 27.04 -7.74
CA PRO A 228 0.81 28.01 -8.54
C PRO A 228 0.34 28.04 -10.00
N GLN A 229 -0.96 28.21 -10.24
CA GLN A 229 -1.58 28.24 -11.58
C GLN A 229 -0.98 29.29 -12.51
N ARG A 230 -0.60 30.45 -11.98
CA ARG A 230 0.02 31.52 -12.78
C ARG A 230 1.37 31.10 -13.37
N THR A 231 2.13 30.26 -12.64
CA THR A 231 3.40 29.71 -13.13
C THR A 231 3.11 28.74 -14.28
N LEU A 232 2.15 27.85 -14.12
CA LEU A 232 1.73 26.91 -15.17
C LEU A 232 1.24 27.63 -16.42
N GLN A 233 0.36 28.63 -16.28
CA GLN A 233 -0.17 29.41 -17.39
C GLN A 233 0.91 30.12 -18.22
N LYS A 234 1.97 30.62 -17.56
CA LYS A 234 3.10 31.24 -18.24
C LYS A 234 3.97 30.23 -18.99
N SER A 235 4.12 29.03 -18.46
CA SER A 235 5.02 28.00 -18.97
C SER A 235 4.41 27.14 -20.05
N TYR A 236 3.13 26.78 -19.92
CA TYR A 236 2.45 25.91 -20.87
C TYR A 236 2.04 26.66 -22.15
N LYS A 237 2.28 26.03 -23.34
CA LYS A 237 2.00 26.60 -24.65
C LYS A 237 1.28 25.64 -25.60
N GLY A 238 0.83 24.48 -25.08
CA GLY A 238 0.16 23.46 -25.89
C GLY A 238 -1.36 23.61 -25.98
N GLU A 239 -2.02 22.55 -26.43
CA GLU A 239 -3.45 22.43 -26.56
C GLU A 239 -4.15 22.56 -25.21
N ARG A 240 -5.33 23.19 -25.21
CA ARG A 240 -6.12 23.39 -24.01
C ARG A 240 -6.67 22.10 -23.43
N PHE A 241 -7.10 21.17 -24.27
CA PHE A 241 -7.75 19.94 -23.88
C PHE A 241 -7.05 18.73 -24.49
N MET A 242 -6.87 17.71 -23.68
CA MET A 242 -6.55 16.37 -24.17
C MET A 242 -7.79 15.78 -24.82
N THR A 243 -7.68 15.27 -26.03
CA THR A 243 -8.78 14.54 -26.68
C THR A 243 -8.80 13.10 -26.21
N LEU A 244 -9.95 12.43 -26.24
CA LEU A 244 -10.04 11.01 -25.90
C LEU A 244 -9.11 10.14 -26.77
N ASP A 245 -8.98 10.45 -28.07
CA ASP A 245 -8.10 9.71 -28.98
C ASP A 245 -6.62 9.86 -28.58
N ASN A 246 -6.20 11.06 -28.20
CA ASN A 246 -4.84 11.32 -27.73
C ASN A 246 -4.57 10.64 -26.38
N PHE A 247 -5.55 10.65 -25.48
CA PHE A 247 -5.47 9.92 -24.23
C PHE A 247 -5.30 8.41 -24.48
N LYS A 248 -6.09 7.81 -25.36
CA LYS A 248 -5.98 6.39 -25.72
C LYS A 248 -4.60 6.05 -26.27
N LYS A 249 -4.08 6.83 -27.21
CA LYS A 249 -2.73 6.65 -27.74
C LYS A 249 -1.66 6.66 -26.66
N ALA A 250 -1.80 7.50 -25.66
CA ALA A 250 -0.86 7.59 -24.56
C ALA A 250 -0.99 6.39 -23.62
N VAL A 251 -2.20 6.05 -23.21
CA VAL A 251 -2.45 4.92 -22.29
C VAL A 251 -2.01 3.58 -22.90
N ASP A 252 -2.25 3.39 -24.21
CA ASP A 252 -1.84 2.17 -24.92
C ASP A 252 -0.32 1.94 -24.94
N LYS A 253 0.48 2.99 -24.68
CA LYS A 253 1.93 2.91 -24.57
C LYS A 253 2.42 2.66 -23.14
N LEU A 254 1.55 2.79 -22.14
CA LEU A 254 1.93 2.57 -20.75
C LEU A 254 1.94 1.08 -20.43
N PRO A 255 2.96 0.56 -19.72
CA PRO A 255 2.89 -0.74 -19.07
C PRO A 255 1.68 -0.84 -18.14
N GLN A 256 1.03 -2.01 -18.07
CA GLN A 256 -0.22 -2.19 -17.30
C GLN A 256 -0.07 -1.92 -15.81
N GLU A 257 1.13 -2.09 -15.26
CA GLU A 257 1.45 -1.77 -13.88
C GLU A 257 1.51 -0.26 -13.59
N VAL A 258 1.59 0.58 -14.61
CA VAL A 258 1.57 2.03 -14.43
C VAL A 258 0.18 2.48 -14.05
N ARG A 259 0.07 3.08 -12.87
CA ARG A 259 -1.20 3.66 -12.41
C ARG A 259 -1.54 4.89 -13.22
N VAL A 260 -2.75 4.92 -13.75
CA VAL A 260 -3.34 6.08 -14.40
C VAL A 260 -4.07 6.92 -13.35
N THR A 261 -3.58 8.10 -13.09
CA THR A 261 -4.14 9.02 -12.09
C THR A 261 -4.76 10.23 -12.78
N PHE A 262 -6.04 10.46 -12.50
CA PHE A 262 -6.74 11.65 -12.94
C PHE A 262 -6.62 12.74 -11.89
N ALA A 263 -5.63 13.62 -12.08
CA ALA A 263 -5.25 14.69 -11.16
C ALA A 263 -4.43 15.75 -11.91
N GLY A 264 -3.16 15.84 -11.60
CA GLY A 264 -2.20 16.73 -12.24
C GLY A 264 -2.35 18.18 -11.82
N PHE A 265 -2.16 19.07 -12.78
CA PHE A 265 -2.07 20.49 -12.50
C PHE A 265 -3.41 21.23 -12.50
N THR A 266 -4.50 20.56 -12.87
CA THR A 266 -5.85 21.17 -12.98
C THR A 266 -6.93 20.18 -12.58
N GLU A 267 -8.16 20.66 -12.43
CA GLU A 267 -9.32 19.80 -12.17
C GLU A 267 -9.63 18.90 -13.38
N PRO A 268 -9.66 17.58 -13.22
CA PRO A 268 -9.82 16.65 -14.34
C PRO A 268 -11.14 16.82 -15.10
N TRP A 269 -12.25 17.03 -14.41
CA TRP A 269 -13.59 17.14 -15.04
C TRP A 269 -13.88 18.48 -15.70
N LEU A 270 -12.90 19.38 -15.80
CA LEU A 270 -12.95 20.50 -16.73
C LEU A 270 -12.88 20.02 -18.20
N ASN A 271 -12.34 18.82 -18.41
CA ASN A 271 -12.42 18.12 -19.68
C ASN A 271 -13.71 17.25 -19.73
N ARG A 272 -14.52 17.45 -20.76
CA ARG A 272 -15.81 16.74 -20.92
C ARG A 272 -15.64 15.25 -21.21
N ASP A 273 -14.49 14.85 -21.76
CA ASP A 273 -14.18 13.47 -22.10
C ASP A 273 -13.55 12.70 -20.91
N CYS A 274 -13.38 13.34 -19.74
CA CYS A 274 -12.67 12.76 -18.60
C CYS A 274 -13.28 11.43 -18.15
N THR A 275 -14.61 11.34 -18.07
CA THR A 275 -15.30 10.10 -17.69
C THR A 275 -15.01 8.95 -18.67
N ASP A 276 -14.99 9.24 -19.98
CA ASP A 276 -14.68 8.24 -20.99
C ASP A 276 -13.19 7.84 -20.96
N MET A 277 -12.30 8.76 -20.60
CA MET A 277 -10.89 8.46 -20.35
C MET A 277 -10.71 7.53 -19.15
N VAL A 278 -11.41 7.79 -18.05
CA VAL A 278 -11.38 6.92 -16.86
C VAL A 278 -11.84 5.51 -17.20
N LEU A 279 -12.94 5.37 -17.91
CA LEU A 279 -13.49 4.08 -18.35
C LEU A 279 -12.52 3.35 -19.27
N TYR A 280 -11.91 4.04 -20.22
CA TYR A 280 -10.93 3.44 -21.12
C TYR A 280 -9.69 2.91 -20.36
N ALA A 281 -9.12 3.70 -19.44
CA ALA A 281 -8.00 3.26 -18.64
C ALA A 281 -8.36 2.03 -17.77
N HIS A 282 -9.61 1.95 -17.29
CA HIS A 282 -10.10 0.76 -16.59
C HIS A 282 -10.22 -0.44 -17.54
N GLU A 283 -10.78 -0.27 -18.72
CA GLU A 283 -10.94 -1.33 -19.73
C GLU A 283 -9.60 -1.88 -20.21
N THR A 284 -8.54 -1.06 -20.23
CA THR A 284 -7.17 -1.48 -20.58
C THR A 284 -6.41 -2.13 -19.41
N GLY A 285 -7.02 -2.19 -18.22
CA GLY A 285 -6.51 -2.94 -17.08
C GLY A 285 -5.53 -2.17 -16.18
N HIS A 286 -5.42 -0.85 -16.33
CA HIS A 286 -4.56 -0.03 -15.46
C HIS A 286 -5.16 0.16 -14.07
N PRO A 287 -4.36 0.18 -13.00
CA PRO A 287 -4.78 0.70 -11.71
C PRO A 287 -5.17 2.17 -11.82
N ILE A 288 -6.28 2.60 -11.22
CA ILE A 288 -6.81 3.96 -11.38
C ILE A 288 -6.86 4.68 -10.05
N SER A 289 -6.46 5.96 -10.05
CA SER A 289 -6.70 6.90 -8.98
C SER A 289 -7.36 8.15 -9.50
N ILE A 290 -8.18 8.77 -8.66
CA ILE A 290 -8.85 10.03 -8.96
C ILE A 290 -8.65 10.99 -7.79
N PHE A 291 -8.21 12.22 -8.11
CA PHE A 291 -8.18 13.36 -7.19
C PHE A 291 -8.96 14.49 -7.86
N THR A 292 -10.12 14.81 -7.35
CA THR A 292 -11.03 15.79 -7.95
C THR A 292 -11.71 16.65 -6.92
N THR A 293 -12.03 17.87 -7.28
CA THR A 293 -12.96 18.72 -6.53
C THR A 293 -14.42 18.44 -6.88
N GLY A 294 -14.69 17.62 -7.89
CA GLY A 294 -16.01 17.38 -8.44
C GLY A 294 -16.53 18.51 -9.35
N ILE A 295 -15.76 19.58 -9.52
CA ILE A 295 -16.16 20.68 -10.41
C ILE A 295 -16.13 20.20 -11.86
N GLY A 296 -17.23 20.43 -12.59
CA GLY A 296 -17.40 19.93 -13.95
C GLY A 296 -18.04 18.53 -14.03
N MET A 297 -17.91 17.72 -12.98
CA MET A 297 -18.54 16.41 -12.89
C MET A 297 -20.07 16.51 -12.75
N SER A 298 -20.77 15.54 -13.25
CA SER A 298 -22.21 15.35 -13.06
C SER A 298 -22.53 14.05 -12.33
N ILE A 299 -23.77 13.92 -11.84
CA ILE A 299 -24.25 12.66 -11.25
C ILE A 299 -24.10 11.49 -12.23
N LYS A 300 -24.28 11.72 -13.53
CA LYS A 300 -24.09 10.66 -14.54
C LYS A 300 -22.63 10.19 -14.63
N ASP A 301 -21.68 11.09 -14.42
CA ASP A 301 -20.27 10.75 -14.47
C ASP A 301 -19.91 9.81 -13.32
N ILE A 302 -20.29 10.16 -12.09
CA ILE A 302 -20.00 9.31 -10.93
C ILE A 302 -20.72 7.96 -11.00
N GLU A 303 -21.98 7.92 -11.47
CA GLU A 303 -22.72 6.68 -11.66
C GLU A 303 -22.05 5.74 -12.68
N ARG A 304 -21.37 6.28 -13.69
CA ARG A 304 -20.66 5.49 -14.71
C ARG A 304 -19.35 4.89 -14.18
N ILE A 305 -18.70 5.53 -13.21
CA ILE A 305 -17.36 5.14 -12.72
C ILE A 305 -17.35 4.53 -11.31
N LYS A 306 -18.44 4.62 -10.54
CA LYS A 306 -18.50 4.17 -9.15
C LYS A 306 -18.16 2.68 -8.94
N HIS A 307 -18.34 1.85 -9.97
CA HIS A 307 -18.07 0.42 -9.94
C HIS A 307 -16.59 0.07 -10.17
N ILE A 308 -15.77 1.05 -10.53
CA ILE A 308 -14.34 0.83 -10.79
C ILE A 308 -13.63 0.49 -9.48
N PRO A 309 -12.82 -0.58 -9.43
CA PRO A 309 -11.98 -0.88 -8.29
C PRO A 309 -10.78 0.09 -8.25
N PHE A 310 -10.98 1.29 -7.67
CA PHE A 310 -9.90 2.24 -7.52
C PHE A 310 -8.76 1.63 -6.70
N ALA A 311 -7.51 1.83 -7.12
CA ALA A 311 -6.34 1.28 -6.46
C ALA A 311 -6.30 1.68 -4.98
N GLY A 312 -5.92 0.75 -4.10
CA GLY A 312 -5.92 0.94 -2.65
C GLY A 312 -4.78 1.82 -2.13
N ASN A 313 -4.94 2.28 -0.89
CA ASN A 313 -3.91 3.03 -0.16
C ASN A 313 -2.72 2.10 0.22
N PRO A 314 -1.43 2.57 0.16
CA PRO A 314 -1.06 3.98 -0.01
C PRO A 314 -1.14 4.47 -1.46
N ASN A 315 -1.52 3.64 -2.38
CA ASN A 315 -1.20 3.78 -3.79
C ASN A 315 -2.33 4.28 -4.68
N GLY A 316 -3.46 4.67 -4.16
CA GLY A 316 -4.54 5.26 -4.95
C GLY A 316 -5.90 5.13 -4.29
N CYS A 317 -6.79 6.02 -4.67
CA CYS A 317 -8.13 6.11 -4.14
C CYS A 317 -8.96 7.01 -5.03
N PHE A 318 -10.25 7.03 -4.80
CA PHE A 318 -11.09 8.13 -5.25
C PHE A 318 -11.11 9.18 -4.14
N THR A 319 -10.39 10.29 -4.32
CA THR A 319 -10.32 11.38 -3.36
C THR A 319 -11.13 12.57 -3.82
N LEU A 320 -12.14 12.93 -3.05
CA LEU A 320 -12.94 14.12 -3.27
C LEU A 320 -12.45 15.28 -2.39
N HIS A 321 -11.97 16.35 -3.03
CA HIS A 321 -11.53 17.57 -2.35
C HIS A 321 -12.75 18.47 -2.09
N LEU A 322 -13.09 18.68 -0.82
CA LEU A 322 -14.23 19.49 -0.42
C LEU A 322 -13.88 20.97 -0.32
N PRO A 323 -14.84 21.87 -0.53
CA PRO A 323 -14.66 23.29 -0.29
C PRO A 323 -14.47 23.58 1.22
N ASP A 324 -13.64 24.56 1.51
CA ASP A 324 -13.37 25.01 2.87
C ASP A 324 -13.99 26.39 3.17
N GLN A 325 -14.32 26.63 4.46
CA GLN A 325 -14.89 27.88 4.96
C GLN A 325 -13.95 29.07 4.71
N GLU A 326 -12.65 28.82 4.83
CA GLU A 326 -11.61 29.82 4.68
C GLU A 326 -11.34 30.17 3.20
N ARG A 327 -12.03 29.46 2.28
CA ARG A 327 -11.90 29.63 0.82
C ARG A 327 -10.46 29.55 0.30
N LYS A 328 -9.68 28.66 0.90
CA LYS A 328 -8.33 28.32 0.40
C LYS A 328 -8.46 27.58 -0.96
N ALA A 329 -9.44 26.71 -1.07
CA ALA A 329 -9.88 26.14 -2.32
C ALA A 329 -11.19 26.85 -2.73
N LYS A 330 -11.14 27.68 -3.76
CA LYS A 330 -12.26 28.57 -4.15
C LYS A 330 -13.27 27.84 -5.05
N HIS A 331 -13.82 26.73 -4.57
CA HIS A 331 -14.84 26.00 -5.27
C HIS A 331 -16.03 26.90 -5.60
N PRO A 332 -16.55 26.91 -6.84
CA PRO A 332 -17.83 27.51 -7.15
C PRO A 332 -18.97 26.61 -6.60
N ILE A 333 -19.44 26.92 -5.41
CA ILE A 333 -20.53 26.18 -4.72
C ILE A 333 -21.85 26.57 -5.35
N THR A 334 -22.24 25.87 -6.41
CA THR A 334 -23.50 26.04 -7.11
C THR A 334 -24.53 25.01 -6.63
N LYS A 335 -25.81 25.23 -6.90
CA LYS A 335 -26.85 24.25 -6.61
C LYS A 335 -26.55 22.87 -7.19
N ARG A 336 -26.07 22.82 -8.44
CA ARG A 336 -25.65 21.57 -9.12
C ARG A 336 -24.49 20.90 -8.40
N TYR A 337 -23.55 21.67 -7.87
CA TYR A 337 -22.44 21.13 -7.09
C TYR A 337 -22.92 20.50 -5.77
N ILE A 338 -23.81 21.19 -5.05
CA ILE A 338 -24.39 20.66 -3.81
C ILE A 338 -25.16 19.35 -4.09
N GLU A 339 -26.00 19.32 -5.15
CA GLU A 339 -26.71 18.11 -5.57
C GLU A 339 -25.75 16.94 -5.87
N LEU A 340 -24.60 17.22 -6.51
CA LEU A 340 -23.57 16.20 -6.74
C LEU A 340 -22.99 15.68 -5.42
N ILE A 341 -22.60 16.59 -4.50
CA ILE A 341 -22.01 16.21 -3.20
C ILE A 341 -22.99 15.41 -2.35
N GLU A 342 -24.26 15.80 -2.32
CA GLU A 342 -25.33 15.05 -1.65
C GLU A 342 -25.51 13.65 -2.24
N HIS A 343 -25.43 13.54 -3.58
CA HIS A 343 -25.53 12.26 -4.26
C HIS A 343 -24.34 11.36 -3.92
N VAL A 344 -23.12 11.88 -4.00
CA VAL A 344 -21.89 11.15 -3.62
C VAL A 344 -21.95 10.70 -2.18
N GLY A 345 -22.41 11.56 -1.26
CA GLY A 345 -22.59 11.19 0.15
C GLY A 345 -23.51 10.00 0.35
N LYS A 346 -24.58 9.87 -0.46
CA LYS A 346 -25.50 8.73 -0.39
C LYS A 346 -24.88 7.42 -0.89
N ILE A 347 -24.04 7.49 -1.92
CA ILE A 347 -23.47 6.32 -2.59
C ILE A 347 -22.00 6.06 -2.24
N GLN A 348 -21.40 6.82 -1.33
CA GLN A 348 -19.96 6.70 -1.00
C GLN A 348 -19.53 5.28 -0.63
N HIS A 349 -20.41 4.49 -0.05
CA HIS A 349 -20.16 3.09 0.29
C HIS A 349 -20.17 2.15 -0.93
N GLU A 350 -20.65 2.61 -2.09
CA GLU A 350 -20.59 1.89 -3.36
C GLU A 350 -19.33 2.23 -4.17
N ILE A 351 -18.59 3.27 -3.76
CA ILE A 351 -17.36 3.71 -4.44
C ILE A 351 -16.17 3.09 -3.70
N HIS A 352 -15.46 2.24 -4.39
CA HIS A 352 -14.31 1.55 -3.82
C HIS A 352 -13.20 2.55 -3.42
N ASN A 353 -12.58 2.37 -2.26
CA ASN A 353 -11.51 3.23 -1.72
C ASN A 353 -11.81 4.73 -1.77
N PHE A 354 -13.07 5.10 -1.53
CA PHE A 354 -13.49 6.50 -1.48
C PHE A 354 -12.95 7.19 -0.23
N THR A 355 -12.43 8.39 -0.41
CA THR A 355 -12.01 9.26 0.68
C THR A 355 -12.32 10.72 0.36
N THR A 356 -12.33 11.55 1.39
CA THR A 356 -12.51 13.00 1.26
C THR A 356 -11.30 13.72 1.86
N MET A 357 -11.03 14.94 1.39
CA MET A 357 -10.05 15.84 2.01
C MET A 357 -10.53 17.28 1.92
N CYS A 358 -10.02 18.12 2.82
CA CYS A 358 -10.31 19.54 2.86
C CYS A 358 -9.06 20.32 3.25
N MET A 359 -8.89 21.54 2.74
CA MET A 359 -7.74 22.41 3.08
C MET A 359 -7.99 23.33 4.29
N GLY A 360 -9.13 23.18 4.91
CA GLY A 360 -9.59 23.94 6.08
C GLY A 360 -10.83 23.29 6.67
N ASN A 361 -11.64 24.07 7.40
CA ASN A 361 -12.92 23.58 7.87
C ASN A 361 -13.87 23.38 6.68
N VAL A 362 -14.57 22.25 6.64
CA VAL A 362 -15.52 21.96 5.55
C VAL A 362 -16.58 23.06 5.48
N HIS A 363 -16.85 23.54 4.27
CA HIS A 363 -17.81 24.63 4.03
C HIS A 363 -19.22 24.26 4.51
N GLU A 364 -19.95 25.21 5.11
CA GLU A 364 -21.27 24.98 5.71
C GLU A 364 -22.29 24.35 4.76
N ASP A 365 -22.27 24.72 3.46
CA ASP A 365 -23.18 24.19 2.45
C ASP A 365 -23.02 22.69 2.18
N VAL A 366 -21.91 22.08 2.55
CA VAL A 366 -21.63 20.65 2.32
C VAL A 366 -21.24 19.88 3.59
N SER A 367 -21.06 20.58 4.70
CA SER A 367 -20.64 19.95 5.99
C SER A 367 -21.70 18.98 6.55
N HIS A 368 -22.96 19.13 6.18
CA HIS A 368 -24.03 18.21 6.55
C HIS A 368 -23.86 16.81 5.90
N VAL A 369 -23.07 16.72 4.79
CA VAL A 369 -22.77 15.46 4.10
C VAL A 369 -21.46 14.87 4.60
N PHE A 370 -20.41 15.69 4.71
CA PHE A 370 -19.02 15.26 5.00
C PHE A 370 -18.38 16.12 6.12
N SER A 371 -18.91 16.06 7.34
CA SER A 371 -18.44 16.89 8.47
C SER A 371 -17.01 16.55 8.96
N ASN A 372 -16.54 15.33 8.74
CA ASN A 372 -15.31 14.79 9.31
C ASN A 372 -14.20 14.59 8.26
N ALA A 373 -14.23 15.35 7.16
CA ALA A 373 -13.18 15.26 6.14
C ALA A 373 -11.81 15.63 6.76
N PRO A 374 -10.75 14.82 6.53
CA PRO A 374 -9.41 15.16 6.98
C PRO A 374 -8.95 16.52 6.45
N VAL A 375 -8.32 17.30 7.30
CA VAL A 375 -7.74 18.60 6.95
C VAL A 375 -6.27 18.39 6.60
N TYR A 376 -5.88 18.88 5.42
CA TYR A 376 -4.51 18.80 4.91
C TYR A 376 -3.91 20.18 4.75
N ASP A 377 -2.68 20.34 5.20
CA ASP A 377 -1.86 21.51 4.91
C ASP A 377 -1.01 21.26 3.68
N MET A 378 -0.98 22.21 2.75
CA MET A 378 -0.10 22.17 1.57
C MET A 378 1.25 22.81 1.88
N TRP A 379 2.31 22.15 1.44
CA TRP A 379 3.69 22.61 1.58
C TRP A 379 4.17 23.42 0.36
N SER A 380 5.47 23.50 0.19
CA SER A 380 6.14 24.43 -0.71
C SER A 380 5.84 24.27 -2.20
N ARG A 381 5.23 23.18 -2.66
CA ARG A 381 5.13 22.83 -4.10
C ARG A 381 6.48 23.03 -4.80
N ALA A 382 7.56 22.42 -4.24
CA ALA A 382 8.93 22.55 -4.69
C ALA A 382 9.41 24.01 -4.81
N GLY A 383 9.02 24.84 -3.86
CA GLY A 383 9.35 26.27 -3.83
C GLY A 383 8.46 27.16 -4.71
N ASN A 384 7.58 26.59 -5.55
CA ASN A 384 6.69 27.40 -6.40
C ASN A 384 5.62 28.17 -5.61
N LEU A 385 5.33 27.75 -4.37
CA LEU A 385 4.39 28.44 -3.46
C LEU A 385 5.01 29.60 -2.67
N VAL A 386 6.32 29.84 -2.81
CA VAL A 386 6.99 30.94 -2.10
C VAL A 386 6.47 32.28 -2.63
N GLY A 387 5.74 32.99 -1.77
CA GLY A 387 5.14 34.29 -2.08
C GLY A 387 3.71 34.24 -2.63
N GLU A 388 3.15 33.07 -2.95
CA GLU A 388 1.79 32.94 -3.47
C GLU A 388 0.79 32.39 -2.41
N MET A 389 1.29 31.87 -1.30
CA MET A 389 0.47 31.29 -0.23
C MET A 389 0.52 32.12 1.04
N ILE A 390 -0.65 32.32 1.64
CA ILE A 390 -0.74 32.77 3.04
C ILE A 390 -0.46 31.54 3.90
N MET A 391 0.81 31.28 4.17
CA MET A 391 1.18 30.19 5.07
C MET A 391 0.91 30.60 6.52
N LYS A 392 0.46 29.64 7.33
CA LYS A 392 0.44 29.81 8.79
C LYS A 392 1.87 30.05 9.27
N PRO A 393 2.10 30.92 10.29
CA PRO A 393 3.44 31.19 10.82
C PRO A 393 4.22 29.92 11.18
N GLU A 394 3.54 28.91 11.76
CA GLU A 394 4.14 27.64 12.15
C GLU A 394 4.68 26.84 10.96
N LEU A 395 4.05 26.97 9.77
CA LEU A 395 4.51 26.31 8.55
C LEU A 395 5.71 27.06 7.94
N LEU A 396 5.79 28.37 8.13
CA LEU A 396 6.96 29.17 7.71
C LEU A 396 8.20 28.81 8.53
N GLU A 397 8.07 28.69 9.86
CA GLU A 397 9.15 28.26 10.74
C GLU A 397 9.63 26.85 10.36
N ARG A 398 8.74 25.89 10.22
CA ARG A 398 9.09 24.53 9.78
C ARG A 398 9.72 24.50 8.39
N LYS A 399 9.32 25.39 7.47
CA LYS A 399 9.92 25.51 6.15
C LYS A 399 11.37 26.00 6.22
N GLU A 400 11.66 26.98 7.06
CA GLU A 400 13.02 27.46 7.27
C GLU A 400 13.89 26.40 7.98
N GLU A 401 13.36 25.72 9.01
CA GLU A 401 14.03 24.58 9.64
C GLU A 401 14.30 23.46 8.62
N TRP A 402 13.32 23.14 7.78
CA TRP A 402 13.47 22.11 6.75
C TRP A 402 14.49 22.52 5.66
N LYS A 403 14.47 23.78 5.22
CA LYS A 403 15.52 24.32 4.32
C LYS A 403 16.89 24.24 4.95
N MET A 404 17.01 24.61 6.22
CA MET A 404 18.27 24.54 6.95
C MET A 404 18.74 23.08 7.11
N ALA A 405 17.84 22.15 7.43
CA ALA A 405 18.14 20.73 7.60
C ALA A 405 18.54 20.03 6.28
N ASN A 406 17.89 20.41 5.16
CA ASN A 406 18.07 19.72 3.88
C ASN A 406 18.93 20.48 2.86
N HIS A 407 19.13 21.80 3.03
CA HIS A 407 19.93 22.64 2.13
C HIS A 407 21.16 23.28 2.78
N GLY A 408 21.39 23.10 4.09
CA GLY A 408 22.61 23.56 4.76
C GLY A 408 23.80 22.75 4.28
N GLU A 409 24.72 23.38 3.51
CA GLU A 409 26.05 22.89 3.07
C GLU A 409 26.12 21.49 2.42
N LYS A 410 25.04 20.73 2.36
CA LYS A 410 25.02 19.40 1.75
C LYS A 410 24.79 19.48 0.25
N GLN A 411 25.75 18.99 -0.47
CA GLN A 411 25.75 18.85 -1.92
C GLN A 411 24.63 17.89 -2.34
N MET A 412 23.71 18.41 -3.16
CA MET A 412 22.84 17.68 -4.06
C MET A 412 21.89 16.65 -3.43
N THR A 413 20.70 17.10 -3.09
CA THR A 413 19.54 16.21 -3.03
C THR A 413 19.22 15.70 -4.43
N CYS A 414 19.24 14.39 -4.61
CA CYS A 414 18.76 13.71 -5.82
C CYS A 414 17.28 13.40 -5.65
N GLY A 415 16.47 13.54 -6.66
CA GLY A 415 15.06 13.17 -6.76
C GLY A 415 14.36 12.66 -5.50
N CYS A 416 13.13 12.27 -5.58
CA CYS A 416 12.50 11.55 -4.47
C CYS A 416 12.18 10.14 -4.91
N LEU A 417 12.35 9.16 -4.04
CA LEU A 417 11.99 7.77 -4.32
C LEU A 417 10.53 7.64 -4.74
N GLU A 418 9.67 8.52 -4.21
CA GLU A 418 8.24 8.49 -4.46
C GLU A 418 7.80 9.17 -5.76
N LYS A 419 8.49 10.25 -6.18
CA LYS A 419 7.99 11.13 -7.23
C LYS A 419 8.74 11.01 -8.57
N MET A 420 9.89 10.36 -8.61
CA MET A 420 10.62 10.12 -9.87
C MET A 420 9.80 9.30 -10.86
N TYR A 421 8.95 8.42 -10.35
CA TYR A 421 8.02 7.60 -11.14
C TYR A 421 6.57 8.10 -11.07
N HIS A 422 6.36 9.32 -10.59
CA HIS A 422 5.08 10.00 -10.53
C HIS A 422 5.08 11.19 -11.50
N ASN A 423 5.06 10.87 -12.77
CA ASN A 423 5.16 11.82 -13.85
C ASN A 423 3.81 12.41 -14.22
N VAL A 424 3.79 13.59 -14.83
CA VAL A 424 2.56 14.28 -15.20
C VAL A 424 2.52 14.50 -16.70
N MET A 425 1.53 13.90 -17.36
CA MET A 425 1.28 14.11 -18.77
C MET A 425 0.35 15.29 -19.01
N LEU A 426 0.71 16.13 -19.94
CA LEU A 426 0.00 17.35 -20.35
C LEU A 426 -0.85 17.11 -21.59
N PRO A 427 -1.85 17.98 -21.91
CA PRO A 427 -2.73 17.81 -23.06
C PRO A 427 -2.03 17.73 -24.42
N ASN A 428 -0.86 18.34 -24.55
CA ASN A 428 -0.02 18.29 -25.76
C ASN A 428 0.88 17.06 -25.87
N GLY A 429 0.81 16.12 -24.93
CA GLY A 429 1.63 14.90 -24.91
C GLY A 429 2.94 15.00 -24.14
N ASP A 430 3.38 16.21 -23.78
CA ASP A 430 4.57 16.40 -22.98
C ASP A 430 4.42 15.74 -21.60
N VAL A 431 5.47 15.10 -21.12
CA VAL A 431 5.55 14.47 -19.82
C VAL A 431 6.48 15.26 -18.93
N SER A 432 5.94 15.91 -17.90
CA SER A 432 6.67 16.61 -16.87
C SER A 432 7.21 15.65 -15.82
N LEU A 433 8.38 15.97 -15.25
CA LEU A 433 9.07 15.17 -14.25
C LEU A 433 8.16 14.72 -13.09
N CYS A 434 7.38 15.62 -12.52
CA CYS A 434 6.50 15.31 -11.39
C CYS A 434 5.46 16.42 -11.17
N CYS A 435 4.49 16.15 -10.28
CA CYS A 435 3.42 17.09 -9.92
C CYS A 435 3.88 18.36 -9.19
N MET A 436 5.19 18.52 -8.93
CA MET A 436 5.77 19.75 -8.35
C MET A 436 6.31 20.69 -9.43
N ASP A 437 6.47 20.22 -10.68
CA ASP A 437 7.07 21.04 -11.77
C ASP A 437 6.04 21.93 -12.49
N TYR A 438 5.38 22.83 -11.78
CA TYR A 438 4.44 23.79 -12.36
C TYR A 438 5.09 24.75 -13.35
N GLY A 439 6.41 24.91 -13.27
CA GLY A 439 7.20 25.70 -14.22
C GLY A 439 7.47 24.99 -15.53
N LEU A 440 7.16 23.71 -15.65
CA LEU A 440 7.43 22.85 -16.79
C LEU A 440 8.88 22.93 -17.28
N LYS A 441 9.82 23.03 -16.31
CA LYS A 441 11.25 23.15 -16.59
C LYS A 441 11.91 21.82 -16.91
N HIS A 442 11.28 20.71 -16.52
CA HIS A 442 11.83 19.36 -16.65
C HIS A 442 10.85 18.48 -17.42
N ILE A 443 10.74 18.76 -18.72
CA ILE A 443 9.99 17.90 -19.65
C ILE A 443 10.90 16.73 -20.02
N LEU A 444 10.42 15.52 -19.74
CA LEU A 444 11.15 14.27 -19.97
C LEU A 444 11.08 13.81 -21.43
N GLY A 445 9.98 14.10 -22.10
CA GLY A 445 9.71 13.73 -23.47
C GLY A 445 8.25 13.95 -23.82
N ASN A 446 7.80 13.40 -24.96
CA ASN A 446 6.43 13.50 -25.44
C ASN A 446 5.86 12.12 -25.74
N LEU A 447 4.84 11.68 -24.98
CA LEU A 447 4.29 10.34 -25.05
C LEU A 447 3.46 10.09 -26.33
N TYR A 448 3.07 11.14 -27.07
CA TYR A 448 2.46 10.95 -28.39
C TYR A 448 3.50 10.54 -29.44
N GLU A 449 4.76 10.92 -29.25
CA GLU A 449 5.85 10.72 -30.21
C GLU A 449 6.81 9.58 -29.82
N GLN A 450 7.04 9.39 -28.51
CA GLN A 450 8.02 8.45 -27.95
C GLN A 450 7.34 7.28 -27.23
N ASP A 451 8.07 6.20 -26.98
CA ASP A 451 7.62 5.11 -26.12
C ASP A 451 7.88 5.44 -24.64
N TYR A 452 7.13 4.80 -23.75
CA TYR A 452 7.18 5.10 -22.31
C TYR A 452 8.58 4.93 -21.70
N GLU A 453 9.26 3.85 -22.09
CA GLU A 453 10.60 3.51 -21.61
C GLU A 453 11.67 4.54 -22.00
N GLU A 454 11.45 5.27 -23.10
CA GLU A 454 12.38 6.31 -23.58
C GLU A 454 12.24 7.61 -22.79
N ILE A 455 11.06 7.83 -22.16
CA ILE A 455 10.71 9.08 -21.47
C ILE A 455 11.10 9.02 -20.00
N ILE A 456 10.96 7.86 -19.35
CA ILE A 456 11.18 7.74 -17.92
C ILE A 456 12.65 7.89 -17.58
N PRO A 457 13.02 8.80 -16.66
CA PRO A 457 14.39 9.04 -16.31
C PRO A 457 15.04 7.80 -15.70
N GLU A 458 16.29 7.53 -16.07
CA GLU A 458 17.11 6.54 -15.38
C GLU A 458 17.31 6.95 -13.91
N ASN A 459 17.47 5.95 -13.04
CA ASN A 459 17.70 6.16 -11.61
C ASN A 459 18.89 7.10 -11.35
N ASN A 460 18.78 7.95 -10.33
CA ASN A 460 19.83 8.85 -9.82
C ASN A 460 20.04 10.15 -10.60
N GLN A 461 19.10 10.63 -11.39
CA GLN A 461 19.17 11.98 -11.92
C GLN A 461 18.80 13.02 -10.85
N CYS A 462 19.63 14.06 -10.73
CA CYS A 462 19.38 15.18 -9.84
C CYS A 462 18.86 16.38 -10.64
N PHE A 463 17.71 16.90 -10.23
CA PHE A 463 17.10 18.06 -10.85
C PHE A 463 17.17 19.28 -9.91
N GLU A 464 17.32 20.49 -10.48
CA GLU A 464 17.29 21.71 -9.69
C GLU A 464 16.01 21.86 -8.87
N LEU A 465 14.89 21.40 -9.44
CA LEU A 465 13.58 21.37 -8.78
C LEU A 465 13.62 20.61 -7.45
N CYS A 466 14.34 19.48 -7.40
CA CYS A 466 14.42 18.62 -6.21
C CYS A 466 15.09 19.34 -5.02
N ARG A 467 15.99 20.29 -5.27
CA ARG A 467 16.65 21.08 -4.20
C ARG A 467 15.69 21.96 -3.41
N LEU A 468 14.52 22.25 -3.98
CA LEU A 468 13.47 23.07 -3.37
C LEU A 468 12.28 22.24 -2.88
N CYS A 469 12.33 20.92 -3.03
CA CYS A 469 11.21 20.04 -2.79
C CYS A 469 11.32 19.36 -1.41
N GLU A 470 10.22 19.37 -0.66
CA GLU A 470 10.09 18.70 0.63
C GLU A 470 10.14 17.17 0.55
N ASN A 471 9.95 16.61 -0.65
CA ASN A 471 10.00 15.15 -0.88
C ASN A 471 11.37 14.68 -1.39
N ALA A 472 12.33 15.58 -1.55
CA ALA A 472 13.66 15.22 -2.02
C ALA A 472 14.41 14.40 -0.95
N VAL A 473 15.19 13.41 -1.39
CA VAL A 473 16.01 12.55 -0.55
C VAL A 473 17.50 12.80 -0.78
N GLU A 474 18.32 12.43 0.18
CA GLU A 474 19.78 12.43 0.01
C GLU A 474 20.16 11.35 -1.02
N PRO A 475 21.21 11.56 -1.84
CA PRO A 475 21.67 10.61 -2.84
C PRO A 475 22.10 9.28 -2.26
#